data_862f1bf2c257345d7c3a409497c48adf
#
_entry.id   862f1bf2c257345d7c3a409497c48adf
#
_cell.length_a   1.000
_cell.length_b   1.000
_cell.length_c   1.000
_cell.angle_alpha   90.00
_cell.angle_beta   90.00
_cell.angle_gamma   90.00
#
_symmetry.space_group_name_H-M   'P 1'
#
loop_
_entity.id
_entity.type
_entity.pdbx_description
1 polymer ?
#
loop_
_entity_poly.entity_id
_entity_poly.type
_entity_poly.pdbx_seq_one_letter_code
_entity_poly.pdbx_strand_id
1 'polypeptide(L)'
;MKHIVVKLLAYICYWSGLVSMFYALNKKAKRIVTFHNVIPQNLLPNGKKIGLIDTEDSFDMKIREIKKHFPITNNLNDAKSLTITFDDGYCNEYEVVSKVAGDDVKGIIFISGHLINNNNPTDALTVDLLMHWIELVPNGTYFINYPTIVHRELVCTQSNRKFLWQNVIWPSFVADSLTKGKGLLAALDGAYPMKNILAQCSPEYLRLRLTGLTSDKIKLIRKRGWVIGWHTEEHFPLSSLTNKQKKYEIDTNAPLEMKSIIFSYPYGEYLSVDLESQIIVKESGFPCAVSNLVDPGSINNKYFLPRFTLSDNKYLLHFELSGMKFFLMHQKFLPVYNNPLV
;
A
#
# COMPACT_ATOMS: atom_id res chain seq x y z
N MET A 1 24.48 -7.11 -4.00
CA MET A 1 25.26 -6.06 -4.67
C MET A 1 24.44 -4.87 -5.15
N LYS A 2 23.38 -5.02 -5.97
CA LYS A 2 22.59 -3.88 -6.49
C LYS A 2 22.09 -2.91 -5.40
N HIS A 3 21.58 -3.40 -4.28
CA HIS A 3 21.05 -2.56 -3.19
C HIS A 3 22.12 -1.70 -2.49
N ILE A 4 23.33 -2.22 -2.32
CA ILE A 4 24.44 -1.48 -1.68
C ILE A 4 24.93 -0.38 -2.60
N VAL A 5 25.06 -0.68 -3.90
CA VAL A 5 25.48 0.29 -4.92
C VAL A 5 24.51 1.47 -4.99
N VAL A 6 23.19 1.21 -5.00
CA VAL A 6 22.17 2.27 -5.03
C VAL A 6 22.20 3.13 -3.76
N LYS A 7 22.41 2.54 -2.58
CA LYS A 7 22.56 3.31 -1.34
C LYS A 7 23.79 4.21 -1.35
N LEU A 8 24.93 3.69 -1.83
CA LEU A 8 26.17 4.47 -1.97
C LEU A 8 26.00 5.62 -2.96
N LEU A 9 25.37 5.36 -4.12
CA LEU A 9 25.06 6.37 -5.10
C LEU A 9 24.17 7.48 -4.51
N ALA A 10 23.10 7.10 -3.81
CA ALA A 10 22.20 8.05 -3.15
C ALA A 10 22.96 8.92 -2.12
N TYR A 11 23.86 8.32 -1.34
CA TYR A 11 24.72 9.03 -0.38
C TYR A 11 25.62 10.05 -1.09
N ILE A 12 26.33 9.65 -2.14
CA ILE A 12 27.20 10.53 -2.92
C ILE A 12 26.39 11.68 -3.54
N CYS A 13 25.25 11.39 -4.16
CA CYS A 13 24.39 12.40 -4.78
C CYS A 13 23.83 13.39 -3.76
N TYR A 14 23.53 12.94 -2.54
CA TYR A 14 23.06 13.82 -1.48
C TYR A 14 24.15 14.84 -1.07
N TRP A 15 25.36 14.37 -0.79
CA TRP A 15 26.46 15.22 -0.31
C TRP A 15 27.12 16.06 -1.41
N SER A 16 27.05 15.65 -2.67
CA SER A 16 27.53 16.46 -3.81
C SER A 16 26.59 17.61 -4.20
N GLY A 17 25.40 17.73 -3.58
CA GLY A 17 24.42 18.74 -3.93
C GLY A 17 23.54 18.39 -5.14
N LEU A 18 23.77 17.26 -5.84
CA LEU A 18 22.95 16.83 -6.98
C LEU A 18 21.47 16.63 -6.60
N VAL A 19 21.20 16.07 -5.43
CA VAL A 19 19.83 15.94 -4.93
C VAL A 19 19.14 17.29 -4.81
N SER A 20 19.82 18.31 -4.30
CA SER A 20 19.27 19.67 -4.17
C SER A 20 19.00 20.31 -5.55
N MET A 21 19.87 20.07 -6.53
CA MET A 21 19.63 20.48 -7.92
C MET A 21 18.36 19.82 -8.49
N PHE A 22 18.18 18.51 -8.26
CA PHE A 22 16.99 17.81 -8.73
C PHE A 22 15.71 18.26 -8.02
N TYR A 23 15.74 18.63 -6.75
CA TYR A 23 14.60 19.30 -6.09
C TYR A 23 14.22 20.59 -6.81
N ALA A 24 15.21 21.42 -7.19
CA ALA A 24 14.97 22.67 -7.91
C ALA A 24 14.39 22.42 -9.32
N LEU A 25 14.94 21.48 -10.08
CA LEU A 25 14.47 21.11 -11.41
C LEU A 25 13.05 20.56 -11.40
N ASN A 26 12.71 19.73 -10.39
CA ASN A 26 11.40 19.09 -10.22
C ASN A 26 10.47 19.87 -9.28
N LYS A 27 10.71 21.17 -9.01
CA LYS A 27 9.93 21.94 -8.03
C LYS A 27 8.45 22.09 -8.35
N LYS A 28 8.06 21.95 -9.63
CA LYS A 28 6.65 22.04 -10.08
C LYS A 28 5.97 20.67 -10.14
N ALA A 29 6.72 19.58 -9.96
CA ALA A 29 6.15 18.24 -10.03
C ALA A 29 5.32 17.95 -8.80
N LYS A 30 4.08 17.49 -9.00
CA LYS A 30 3.23 16.95 -7.94
C LYS A 30 3.78 15.60 -7.49
N ARG A 31 3.76 15.35 -6.20
CA ARG A 31 4.16 14.07 -5.60
C ARG A 31 3.04 13.51 -4.78
N ILE A 32 2.72 12.25 -5.02
CA ILE A 32 1.79 11.48 -4.20
C ILE A 32 2.60 10.33 -3.61
N VAL A 33 2.66 10.25 -2.29
CA VAL A 33 3.38 9.19 -1.59
C VAL A 33 2.39 8.26 -0.89
N THR A 34 2.71 6.97 -0.90
CA THR A 34 1.87 5.95 -0.27
C THR A 34 2.54 5.37 0.96
N PHE A 35 1.72 5.21 2.00
CA PHE A 35 1.97 4.44 3.20
C PHE A 35 0.86 3.40 3.34
N HIS A 36 1.05 2.43 4.23
CA HIS A 36 0.01 1.46 4.57
C HIS A 36 -0.14 1.44 6.09
N ASN A 37 0.70 0.70 6.77
CA ASN A 37 0.62 0.55 8.21
C ASN A 37 1.77 1.28 8.91
N VAL A 38 1.47 1.95 10.02
CA VAL A 38 2.47 2.51 10.94
C VAL A 38 2.31 1.84 12.29
N ILE A 39 3.28 1.03 12.68
CA ILE A 39 3.21 0.17 13.86
C ILE A 39 4.40 0.47 14.78
N PRO A 40 4.19 0.64 16.11
CA PRO A 40 5.28 0.77 17.06
C PRO A 40 6.27 -0.39 16.97
N GLN A 41 7.57 -0.09 16.95
CA GLN A 41 8.65 -1.09 16.76
C GLN A 41 8.58 -2.24 17.77
N ASN A 42 8.21 -1.94 19.03
CA ASN A 42 8.12 -2.92 20.12
C ASN A 42 6.94 -3.89 20.00
N LEU A 43 5.96 -3.58 19.12
CA LEU A 43 4.82 -4.46 18.86
C LEU A 43 5.06 -5.45 17.74
N LEU A 44 6.09 -5.26 16.92
CA LEU A 44 6.37 -6.12 15.77
C LEU A 44 6.62 -7.56 16.22
N PRO A 45 5.91 -8.57 15.66
CA PRO A 45 6.08 -9.96 16.06
C PRO A 45 7.51 -10.43 15.75
N ASN A 46 8.24 -10.86 16.78
CA ASN A 46 9.66 -11.22 16.70
C ASN A 46 10.54 -10.13 16.02
N GLY A 47 10.17 -8.84 16.15
CA GLY A 47 10.86 -7.72 15.52
C GLY A 47 10.69 -7.64 13.99
N LYS A 48 9.77 -8.41 13.40
CA LYS A 48 9.58 -8.48 11.95
C LYS A 48 8.46 -7.57 11.45
N LYS A 49 8.73 -6.85 10.38
CA LYS A 49 7.69 -6.17 9.59
C LYS A 49 7.00 -7.18 8.67
N ILE A 50 5.70 -7.46 8.90
CA ILE A 50 4.90 -8.35 8.07
C ILE A 50 4.04 -7.51 7.14
N GLY A 51 4.32 -7.60 5.84
CA GLY A 51 3.71 -6.74 4.84
C GLY A 51 4.33 -5.34 4.77
N LEU A 52 3.55 -4.37 4.34
CA LEU A 52 4.00 -2.98 4.18
C LEU A 52 3.81 -2.21 5.50
N ILE A 53 4.84 -2.20 6.33
CA ILE A 53 4.85 -1.53 7.63
C ILE A 53 6.00 -0.52 7.71
N ASP A 54 5.67 0.71 8.07
CA ASP A 54 6.59 1.67 8.65
C ASP A 54 6.55 1.55 10.19
N THR A 55 7.70 1.74 10.85
CA THR A 55 7.69 2.00 12.30
C THR A 55 7.34 3.45 12.57
N GLU A 56 6.87 3.79 13.77
CA GLU A 56 6.59 5.18 14.13
C GLU A 56 7.82 6.08 13.89
N ASP A 57 9.02 5.64 14.29
CA ASP A 57 10.26 6.40 14.07
C ASP A 57 10.58 6.61 12.58
N SER A 58 10.38 5.56 11.76
CA SER A 58 10.59 5.65 10.32
C SER A 58 9.59 6.60 9.68
N PHE A 59 8.31 6.50 10.03
CA PHE A 59 7.27 7.36 9.54
C PHE A 59 7.51 8.83 9.95
N ASP A 60 7.83 9.09 11.22
CA ASP A 60 8.14 10.43 11.72
C ASP A 60 9.37 11.03 11.01
N MET A 61 10.43 10.26 10.80
CA MET A 61 11.57 10.69 10.01
C MET A 61 11.16 11.07 8.59
N LYS A 62 10.34 10.25 7.90
CA LYS A 62 9.84 10.52 6.55
C LYS A 62 9.02 11.81 6.52
N ILE A 63 8.09 11.99 7.45
CA ILE A 63 7.26 13.21 7.54
C ILE A 63 8.11 14.46 7.79
N ARG A 64 9.07 14.41 8.70
CA ARG A 64 9.99 15.53 8.96
C ARG A 64 10.81 15.90 7.71
N GLU A 65 11.33 14.92 6.98
CA GLU A 65 12.10 15.21 5.76
C GLU A 65 11.22 15.74 4.63
N ILE A 66 9.98 15.23 4.48
CA ILE A 66 9.01 15.77 3.52
C ILE A 66 8.71 17.25 3.81
N LYS A 67 8.39 17.60 5.06
CA LYS A 67 8.02 18.96 5.48
C LYS A 67 9.12 19.99 5.20
N LYS A 68 10.39 19.60 5.12
CA LYS A 68 11.50 20.50 4.77
C LYS A 68 11.45 20.98 3.31
N HIS A 69 10.82 20.22 2.44
CA HIS A 69 10.87 20.47 0.99
C HIS A 69 9.50 20.76 0.37
N PHE A 70 8.40 20.29 0.98
CA PHE A 70 7.07 20.37 0.41
C PHE A 70 6.01 20.76 1.45
N PRO A 71 5.09 21.68 1.09
CA PRO A 71 3.81 21.74 1.75
C PRO A 71 3.07 20.41 1.58
N ILE A 72 2.42 19.92 2.65
CA ILE A 72 1.63 18.68 2.62
C ILE A 72 0.15 19.07 2.45
N THR A 73 -0.52 18.50 1.46
CA THR A 73 -1.93 18.77 1.17
C THR A 73 -2.65 17.53 0.71
N ASN A 74 -3.96 17.45 0.97
CA ASN A 74 -4.85 16.45 0.37
C ASN A 74 -5.48 16.92 -0.94
N ASN A 75 -5.17 18.13 -1.41
CA ASN A 75 -5.61 18.64 -2.70
C ASN A 75 -4.65 18.23 -3.81
N LEU A 76 -5.08 17.32 -4.67
CA LEU A 76 -4.26 16.82 -5.78
C LEU A 76 -3.99 17.88 -6.87
N ASN A 77 -4.79 18.96 -6.93
CA ASN A 77 -4.58 20.05 -7.88
C ASN A 77 -3.54 21.09 -7.41
N ASP A 78 -3.12 21.00 -6.15
CA ASP A 78 -2.15 21.94 -5.60
C ASP A 78 -0.74 21.64 -6.13
N ALA A 79 -0.27 22.46 -7.05
CA ALA A 79 1.08 22.36 -7.62
C ALA A 79 2.16 22.62 -6.57
N LYS A 80 3.33 22.00 -6.72
CA LYS A 80 4.50 22.14 -5.83
C LYS A 80 4.30 21.55 -4.42
N SER A 81 3.19 20.89 -4.17
CA SER A 81 2.89 20.22 -2.91
C SER A 81 3.14 18.71 -3.00
N LEU A 82 3.05 18.06 -1.83
CA LEU A 82 3.05 16.61 -1.73
C LEU A 82 1.75 16.14 -1.06
N THR A 83 1.17 15.08 -1.58
CA THR A 83 0.02 14.42 -0.95
C THR A 83 0.47 13.12 -0.32
N ILE A 84 0.12 12.94 0.96
CA ILE A 84 0.32 11.70 1.69
C ILE A 84 -0.95 10.85 1.53
N THR A 85 -0.77 9.58 1.20
CA THR A 85 -1.88 8.61 1.13
C THR A 85 -1.59 7.40 2.00
N PHE A 86 -2.65 6.83 2.58
CA PHE A 86 -2.65 5.54 3.23
C PHE A 86 -3.61 4.62 2.50
N ASP A 87 -3.27 3.35 2.41
CA ASP A 87 -4.11 2.33 1.81
C ASP A 87 -4.59 1.33 2.87
N ASP A 88 -5.65 0.59 2.55
CA ASP A 88 -6.31 -0.49 3.27
C ASP A 88 -7.41 -0.05 4.24
N GLY A 89 -7.19 0.91 5.11
CA GLY A 89 -8.17 1.34 6.12
C GLY A 89 -8.04 0.59 7.44
N TYR A 90 -6.82 0.21 7.85
CA TYR A 90 -6.57 -0.44 9.15
C TYR A 90 -6.64 0.53 10.33
N CYS A 91 -6.95 -0.02 11.50
CA CYS A 91 -7.16 0.74 12.75
C CYS A 91 -5.97 1.66 13.12
N ASN A 92 -4.73 1.24 12.84
CA ASN A 92 -3.53 2.02 13.13
C ASN A 92 -3.51 3.39 12.42
N GLU A 93 -4.14 3.52 11.25
CA GLU A 93 -4.15 4.76 10.47
C GLU A 93 -4.79 5.92 11.25
N TYR A 94 -5.85 5.65 12.03
CA TYR A 94 -6.42 6.67 12.91
C TYR A 94 -5.50 7.00 14.09
N GLU A 95 -5.00 5.98 14.78
CA GLU A 95 -4.32 6.18 16.06
C GLU A 95 -2.91 6.73 15.88
N VAL A 96 -2.15 6.11 14.99
CA VAL A 96 -0.74 6.46 14.80
C VAL A 96 -0.59 7.73 13.96
N VAL A 97 -1.34 7.85 12.86
CA VAL A 97 -1.30 9.05 12.00
C VAL A 97 -1.67 10.30 12.80
N SER A 98 -2.69 10.22 13.64
CA SER A 98 -3.09 11.35 14.49
C SER A 98 -2.03 11.79 15.48
N LYS A 99 -1.20 10.86 15.96
CA LYS A 99 -0.13 11.16 16.94
C LYS A 99 1.14 11.69 16.28
N VAL A 100 1.57 11.02 15.18
CA VAL A 100 2.88 11.27 14.57
C VAL A 100 2.83 12.38 13.53
N ALA A 101 1.76 12.44 12.73
CA ALA A 101 1.62 13.45 11.70
C ALA A 101 1.25 14.85 12.25
N GLY A 102 0.62 14.91 13.41
CA GLY A 102 0.11 16.17 13.97
C GLY A 102 -1.09 16.74 13.22
N ASP A 103 -1.65 17.85 13.71
CA ASP A 103 -2.85 18.46 13.11
C ASP A 103 -2.57 19.24 11.81
N ASP A 104 -1.31 19.51 11.50
CA ASP A 104 -0.87 20.24 10.30
C ASP A 104 -0.65 19.32 9.07
N VAL A 105 -0.73 18.01 9.23
CA VAL A 105 -0.65 17.04 8.14
C VAL A 105 -2.03 16.53 7.77
N LYS A 106 -2.40 16.73 6.51
CA LYS A 106 -3.66 16.26 5.94
C LYS A 106 -3.36 15.43 4.70
N GLY A 107 -3.95 14.26 4.62
CA GLY A 107 -3.75 13.34 3.51
C GLY A 107 -5.04 12.69 3.05
N ILE A 108 -4.90 11.57 2.38
CA ILE A 108 -6.00 10.75 1.89
C ILE A 108 -5.84 9.34 2.47
N ILE A 109 -6.91 8.76 2.97
CA ILE A 109 -6.96 7.35 3.39
C ILE A 109 -7.89 6.61 2.43
N PHE A 110 -7.39 5.57 1.80
CA PHE A 110 -8.18 4.68 0.94
C PHE A 110 -8.60 3.46 1.74
N ILE A 111 -9.90 3.22 1.83
CA ILE A 111 -10.47 2.18 2.68
C ILE A 111 -11.05 1.06 1.82
N SER A 112 -10.68 -0.19 2.14
CA SER A 112 -11.34 -1.38 1.62
C SER A 112 -12.65 -1.62 2.38
N GLY A 113 -13.73 -1.88 1.64
CA GLY A 113 -15.08 -2.01 2.21
C GLY A 113 -15.16 -3.10 3.27
N HIS A 114 -14.53 -4.24 3.02
CA HIS A 114 -14.45 -5.38 3.93
C HIS A 114 -13.88 -5.02 5.32
N LEU A 115 -13.01 -4.02 5.41
CA LEU A 115 -12.41 -3.60 6.69
C LEU A 115 -13.27 -2.61 7.47
N ILE A 116 -14.27 -1.99 6.88
CA ILE A 116 -15.12 -1.01 7.59
C ILE A 116 -15.86 -1.72 8.74
N ASN A 117 -15.62 -1.27 9.97
CA ASN A 117 -16.14 -1.86 11.21
C ASN A 117 -15.67 -3.30 11.49
N ASN A 118 -14.68 -3.84 10.77
CA ASN A 118 -14.10 -5.13 11.09
C ASN A 118 -13.29 -5.04 12.40
N ASN A 119 -13.75 -5.72 13.44
CA ASN A 119 -13.06 -5.81 14.73
C ASN A 119 -12.44 -7.19 15.00
N ASN A 120 -12.50 -8.11 14.02
CA ASN A 120 -11.97 -9.46 14.13
C ASN A 120 -10.66 -9.61 13.32
N PRO A 121 -9.49 -9.81 13.97
CA PRO A 121 -8.23 -10.00 13.26
C PRO A 121 -8.20 -11.21 12.31
N THR A 122 -9.03 -12.24 12.55
CA THR A 122 -9.11 -13.41 11.65
C THR A 122 -9.91 -13.15 10.38
N ASP A 123 -10.57 -11.99 10.30
CA ASP A 123 -11.33 -11.52 9.14
C ASP A 123 -10.67 -10.28 8.50
N ALA A 124 -9.36 -10.15 8.62
CA ALA A 124 -8.56 -9.15 7.92
C ALA A 124 -8.50 -9.44 6.41
N LEU A 125 -7.88 -8.54 5.64
CA LEU A 125 -7.65 -8.78 4.21
C LEU A 125 -6.94 -10.11 4.00
N THR A 126 -7.44 -10.92 3.07
CA THR A 126 -6.92 -12.28 2.81
C THR A 126 -5.41 -12.28 2.56
N VAL A 127 -4.91 -11.31 1.80
CA VAL A 127 -3.47 -11.17 1.51
C VAL A 127 -2.64 -10.98 2.78
N ASP A 128 -3.14 -10.23 3.76
CA ASP A 128 -2.43 -9.99 5.02
C ASP A 128 -2.41 -11.24 5.91
N LEU A 129 -3.50 -12.00 5.95
CA LEU A 129 -3.53 -13.29 6.64
C LEU A 129 -2.57 -14.29 6.00
N LEU A 130 -2.49 -14.35 4.66
CA LEU A 130 -1.52 -15.17 3.94
C LEU A 130 -0.08 -14.75 4.25
N MET A 131 0.20 -13.43 4.33
CA MET A 131 1.53 -12.93 4.72
C MET A 131 1.87 -13.30 6.16
N HIS A 132 0.93 -13.19 7.11
CA HIS A 132 1.16 -13.60 8.48
C HIS A 132 1.42 -15.10 8.58
N TRP A 133 0.66 -15.91 7.84
CA TRP A 133 0.87 -17.35 7.81
C TRP A 133 2.29 -17.70 7.35
N ILE A 134 2.72 -17.23 6.20
CA ILE A 134 4.04 -17.57 5.63
C ILE A 134 5.21 -17.03 6.48
N GLU A 135 5.06 -15.88 7.13
CA GLU A 135 6.10 -15.27 7.94
C GLU A 135 6.22 -15.86 9.34
N LEU A 136 5.14 -16.37 9.92
CA LEU A 136 5.09 -16.81 11.32
C LEU A 136 4.91 -18.33 11.48
N VAL A 137 4.54 -19.07 10.45
CA VAL A 137 4.46 -20.53 10.54
C VAL A 137 5.80 -21.11 11.00
N PRO A 138 5.86 -22.05 11.96
CA PRO A 138 7.12 -22.68 12.37
C PRO A 138 7.91 -23.26 11.19
N ASN A 139 9.22 -23.45 11.33
CA ASN A 139 9.98 -24.18 10.32
C ASN A 139 9.50 -25.63 10.27
N GLY A 140 9.26 -26.17 9.07
CA GLY A 140 8.71 -27.52 8.91
C GLY A 140 8.20 -27.78 7.50
N THR A 141 7.66 -28.98 7.30
CA THR A 141 7.00 -29.39 6.07
C THR A 141 5.49 -29.44 6.29
N TYR A 142 4.75 -28.73 5.42
CA TYR A 142 3.30 -28.62 5.49
C TYR A 142 2.67 -29.20 4.22
N PHE A 143 1.69 -30.04 4.40
CA PHE A 143 0.93 -30.62 3.28
C PHE A 143 -0.24 -29.72 2.94
N ILE A 144 -0.19 -29.12 1.76
CA ILE A 144 -1.20 -28.16 1.29
C ILE A 144 -1.99 -28.82 0.15
N ASN A 145 -3.25 -29.09 0.38
CA ASN A 145 -4.14 -29.60 -0.65
C ASN A 145 -4.86 -28.45 -1.35
N TYR A 146 -4.19 -27.84 -2.33
CA TYR A 146 -4.74 -26.71 -3.10
C TYR A 146 -4.37 -26.84 -4.58
N PRO A 147 -5.32 -26.61 -5.53
CA PRO A 147 -5.12 -26.93 -6.95
C PRO A 147 -3.92 -26.26 -7.62
N THR A 148 -3.59 -25.02 -7.24
CA THR A 148 -2.48 -24.26 -7.85
C THR A 148 -1.12 -24.55 -7.21
N ILE A 149 -1.09 -25.25 -6.09
CA ILE A 149 0.16 -25.69 -5.43
C ILE A 149 0.54 -27.07 -5.98
N VAL A 150 1.40 -27.08 -7.02
CA VAL A 150 1.79 -28.30 -7.76
C VAL A 150 2.48 -29.33 -6.87
N HIS A 151 3.27 -28.89 -5.90
CA HIS A 151 3.87 -29.73 -4.89
C HIS A 151 3.07 -29.62 -3.60
N ARG A 152 2.37 -30.69 -3.23
CA ARG A 152 1.55 -30.73 -2.00
C ARG A 152 2.34 -30.50 -0.72
N GLU A 153 3.67 -30.47 -0.79
CA GLU A 153 4.58 -30.22 0.33
C GLU A 153 5.15 -28.82 0.25
N LEU A 154 4.91 -28.01 1.27
CA LEU A 154 5.50 -26.70 1.44
C LEU A 154 6.54 -26.76 2.57
N VAL A 155 7.82 -26.78 2.20
CA VAL A 155 8.91 -26.76 3.18
C VAL A 155 9.21 -25.32 3.56
N CYS A 156 8.84 -24.91 4.78
CA CYS A 156 9.07 -23.57 5.30
C CYS A 156 10.34 -23.52 6.15
N THR A 157 11.25 -22.62 5.80
CA THR A 157 12.46 -22.32 6.57
C THR A 157 12.61 -20.80 6.67
N GLN A 158 13.37 -20.31 7.65
CA GLN A 158 13.59 -18.86 7.80
C GLN A 158 14.16 -18.21 6.53
N SER A 159 14.98 -18.93 5.76
CA SER A 159 15.67 -18.40 4.58
C SER A 159 14.84 -18.39 3.30
N ASN A 160 13.78 -19.21 3.20
CA ASN A 160 13.03 -19.37 1.94
C ASN A 160 11.63 -18.73 1.94
N ARG A 161 11.16 -18.10 3.03
CA ARG A 161 9.82 -17.51 3.14
C ARG A 161 9.52 -16.52 2.04
N LYS A 162 10.48 -15.64 1.75
CA LYS A 162 10.36 -14.68 0.65
C LYS A 162 10.21 -15.37 -0.71
N PHE A 163 10.97 -16.44 -0.94
CA PHE A 163 10.87 -17.24 -2.17
C PHE A 163 9.49 -17.90 -2.26
N LEU A 164 9.02 -18.52 -1.18
CA LEU A 164 7.70 -19.17 -1.12
C LEU A 164 6.58 -18.15 -1.34
N TRP A 165 6.67 -16.97 -0.72
CA TRP A 165 5.72 -15.90 -0.97
C TRP A 165 5.64 -15.55 -2.46
N GLN A 166 6.78 -15.24 -3.08
CA GLN A 166 6.84 -14.74 -4.46
C GLN A 166 6.51 -15.78 -5.51
N ASN A 167 6.86 -17.06 -5.28
CA ASN A 167 6.79 -18.10 -6.31
C ASN A 167 5.70 -19.14 -6.08
N VAL A 168 5.11 -19.18 -4.88
CA VAL A 168 4.06 -20.16 -4.54
C VAL A 168 2.79 -19.47 -4.06
N ILE A 169 2.86 -18.73 -2.95
CA ILE A 169 1.67 -18.18 -2.30
C ILE A 169 1.03 -17.07 -3.13
N TRP A 170 1.81 -16.06 -3.55
CA TRP A 170 1.30 -14.96 -4.35
C TRP A 170 0.70 -15.40 -5.70
N PRO A 171 1.36 -16.22 -6.52
CA PRO A 171 0.76 -16.72 -7.75
C PRO A 171 -0.52 -17.53 -7.51
N SER A 172 -0.55 -18.35 -6.44
CA SER A 172 -1.73 -19.13 -6.06
C SER A 172 -2.88 -18.24 -5.59
N PHE A 173 -2.59 -17.18 -4.85
CA PHE A 173 -3.57 -16.17 -4.45
C PHE A 173 -4.19 -15.47 -5.66
N VAL A 174 -3.36 -14.96 -6.57
CA VAL A 174 -3.82 -14.27 -7.80
C VAL A 174 -4.65 -15.21 -8.70
N ALA A 175 -4.30 -16.49 -8.76
CA ALA A 175 -5.03 -17.49 -9.53
C ALA A 175 -6.39 -17.87 -8.91
N ASP A 176 -6.59 -17.63 -7.62
CA ASP A 176 -7.83 -17.92 -6.89
C ASP A 176 -8.85 -16.77 -7.00
N SER A 177 -9.14 -16.34 -8.21
CA SER A 177 -10.09 -15.25 -8.48
C SER A 177 -11.53 -15.60 -8.12
N LEU A 178 -11.88 -16.88 -8.05
CA LEU A 178 -13.23 -17.34 -7.71
C LEU A 178 -13.55 -17.08 -6.24
N THR A 179 -12.63 -17.44 -5.35
CA THR A 179 -12.80 -17.27 -3.90
C THR A 179 -12.01 -16.06 -3.35
N LYS A 180 -11.31 -15.32 -4.22
CA LYS A 180 -10.45 -14.18 -3.89
C LYS A 180 -9.41 -14.54 -2.81
N GLY A 181 -8.78 -15.70 -3.00
CA GLY A 181 -7.73 -16.21 -2.13
C GLY A 181 -8.23 -16.90 -0.85
N LYS A 182 -9.53 -16.85 -0.54
CA LYS A 182 -10.08 -17.48 0.67
C LYS A 182 -9.93 -19.01 0.64
N GLY A 183 -10.01 -19.62 -0.55
CA GLY A 183 -9.75 -21.06 -0.72
C GLY A 183 -8.31 -21.43 -0.39
N LEU A 184 -7.34 -20.64 -0.85
CA LEU A 184 -5.93 -20.82 -0.49
C LEU A 184 -5.71 -20.65 1.02
N LEU A 185 -6.29 -19.60 1.61
CA LEU A 185 -6.19 -19.34 3.05
C LEU A 185 -6.75 -20.52 3.87
N ALA A 186 -7.90 -21.06 3.49
CA ALA A 186 -8.48 -22.23 4.14
C ALA A 186 -7.59 -23.48 4.03
N ALA A 187 -6.94 -23.69 2.89
CA ALA A 187 -6.00 -24.82 2.71
C ALA A 187 -4.75 -24.67 3.60
N LEU A 188 -4.23 -23.46 3.74
CA LEU A 188 -3.11 -23.16 4.65
C LEU A 188 -3.52 -23.28 6.13
N ASP A 189 -4.70 -22.80 6.50
CA ASP A 189 -5.26 -22.95 7.85
C ASP A 189 -5.44 -24.42 8.23
N GLY A 190 -5.87 -25.26 7.27
CA GLY A 190 -5.97 -26.71 7.45
C GLY A 190 -4.61 -27.39 7.70
N ALA A 191 -3.54 -26.89 7.10
CA ALA A 191 -2.19 -27.42 7.30
C ALA A 191 -1.52 -26.94 8.59
N TYR A 192 -1.75 -25.69 8.97
CA TYR A 192 -1.36 -25.11 10.25
C TYR A 192 -2.32 -23.98 10.63
N PRO A 193 -3.07 -24.13 11.74
CA PRO A 193 -4.17 -23.23 12.08
C PRO A 193 -3.77 -21.75 12.22
N MET A 194 -4.51 -20.86 11.57
CA MET A 194 -4.30 -19.40 11.62
C MET A 194 -4.35 -18.86 13.06
N LYS A 195 -5.19 -19.42 13.92
CA LYS A 195 -5.22 -19.07 15.34
C LYS A 195 -3.86 -19.22 16.04
N ASN A 196 -3.08 -20.25 15.66
CA ASN A 196 -1.74 -20.47 16.22
C ASN A 196 -0.70 -19.51 15.63
N ILE A 197 -0.93 -19.04 14.41
CA ILE A 197 -0.14 -17.97 13.79
C ILE A 197 -0.37 -16.66 14.54
N LEU A 198 -1.64 -16.25 14.68
CA LEU A 198 -2.00 -14.99 15.31
C LEU A 198 -1.70 -14.97 16.82
N ALA A 199 -1.70 -16.12 17.49
CA ALA A 199 -1.30 -16.24 18.90
C ALA A 199 0.16 -15.85 19.16
N GLN A 200 1.01 -15.76 18.13
CA GLN A 200 2.39 -15.27 18.23
C GLN A 200 2.49 -13.73 18.25
N CYS A 201 1.39 -13.05 17.99
CA CYS A 201 1.28 -11.59 17.96
C CYS A 201 0.65 -11.07 19.26
N SER A 202 1.05 -9.89 19.71
CA SER A 202 0.38 -9.25 20.83
C SER A 202 -1.05 -8.82 20.46
N PRO A 203 -2.00 -8.80 21.40
CA PRO A 203 -3.36 -8.31 21.13
C PRO A 203 -3.39 -6.90 20.53
N GLU A 204 -2.49 -6.04 20.99
CA GLU A 204 -2.39 -4.67 20.49
C GLU A 204 -1.89 -4.62 19.04
N TYR A 205 -0.90 -5.43 18.66
CA TYR A 205 -0.47 -5.57 17.27
C TYR A 205 -1.64 -6.03 16.38
N LEU A 206 -2.36 -7.08 16.81
CA LEU A 206 -3.50 -7.60 16.06
C LEU A 206 -4.59 -6.53 15.87
N ARG A 207 -4.89 -5.78 16.93
CA ARG A 207 -5.84 -4.67 16.87
C ARG A 207 -5.41 -3.59 15.89
N LEU A 208 -4.16 -3.16 15.96
CA LEU A 208 -3.65 -2.10 15.07
C LEU A 208 -3.54 -2.56 13.62
N ARG A 209 -3.03 -3.76 13.39
CA ARG A 209 -2.61 -4.24 12.07
C ARG A 209 -3.67 -5.03 11.31
N LEU A 210 -4.59 -5.70 11.99
CA LEU A 210 -5.54 -6.64 11.38
C LEU A 210 -7.01 -6.32 11.69
N THR A 211 -7.33 -5.19 12.35
CA THR A 211 -8.71 -4.70 12.43
C THR A 211 -8.88 -3.39 11.68
N GLY A 212 -10.09 -3.15 11.19
CA GLY A 212 -10.37 -2.00 10.35
C GLY A 212 -10.80 -0.74 11.12
N LEU A 213 -10.91 0.35 10.39
CA LEU A 213 -11.48 1.60 10.90
C LEU A 213 -12.98 1.45 11.15
N THR A 214 -13.43 1.91 12.32
CA THR A 214 -14.86 2.04 12.59
C THR A 214 -15.44 3.27 11.88
N SER A 215 -16.76 3.22 11.59
CA SER A 215 -17.47 4.35 10.99
C SER A 215 -17.31 5.64 11.78
N ASP A 216 -17.19 5.56 13.13
CA ASP A 216 -16.99 6.74 13.97
C ASP A 216 -15.53 7.27 13.86
N LYS A 217 -14.54 6.41 13.79
CA LYS A 217 -13.15 6.82 13.50
C LYS A 217 -13.03 7.48 12.13
N ILE A 218 -13.71 6.94 11.10
CA ILE A 218 -13.78 7.55 9.76
C ILE A 218 -14.35 8.97 9.83
N LYS A 219 -15.46 9.18 10.56
CA LYS A 219 -16.03 10.53 10.78
C LYS A 219 -15.04 11.47 11.48
N LEU A 220 -14.30 10.99 12.48
CA LEU A 220 -13.29 11.78 13.19
C LEU A 220 -12.10 12.15 12.29
N ILE A 221 -11.65 11.23 11.45
CA ILE A 221 -10.61 11.47 10.44
C ILE A 221 -11.06 12.60 9.49
N ARG A 222 -12.30 12.53 8.96
CA ARG A 222 -12.85 13.58 8.10
C ARG A 222 -12.96 14.93 8.82
N LYS A 223 -13.38 14.97 10.09
CA LYS A 223 -13.44 16.22 10.89
C LYS A 223 -12.06 16.86 11.07
N ARG A 224 -10.96 16.08 11.03
CA ARG A 224 -9.59 16.58 11.03
C ARG A 224 -9.10 17.05 9.66
N GLY A 225 -9.98 17.05 8.65
CA GLY A 225 -9.67 17.52 7.31
C GLY A 225 -8.96 16.52 6.42
N TRP A 226 -8.90 15.24 6.80
CA TRP A 226 -8.47 14.16 5.93
C TRP A 226 -9.58 13.77 4.95
N VAL A 227 -9.15 13.29 3.80
CA VAL A 227 -10.05 12.80 2.75
C VAL A 227 -10.11 11.27 2.82
N ILE A 228 -11.28 10.70 2.57
CA ILE A 228 -11.49 9.24 2.54
C ILE A 228 -11.84 8.83 1.13
N GLY A 229 -11.00 8.01 0.51
CA GLY A 229 -11.20 7.40 -0.81
C GLY A 229 -11.55 5.91 -0.72
N TRP A 230 -11.80 5.29 -1.86
CA TRP A 230 -12.19 3.89 -1.99
C TRP A 230 -11.03 3.02 -2.47
N HIS A 231 -10.90 1.80 -1.89
CA HIS A 231 -9.82 0.85 -2.19
C HIS A 231 -10.34 -0.57 -2.50
N THR A 232 -11.43 -0.65 -3.24
CA THR A 232 -12.21 -1.87 -3.53
C THR A 232 -12.90 -2.46 -2.29
N GLU A 233 -13.71 -3.49 -2.52
CA GLU A 233 -14.43 -4.17 -1.43
C GLU A 233 -13.50 -5.13 -0.67
N GLU A 234 -12.84 -6.07 -1.36
CA GLU A 234 -12.08 -7.15 -0.74
C GLU A 234 -10.57 -7.14 -1.06
N HIS A 235 -10.06 -6.04 -1.65
CA HIS A 235 -8.63 -5.86 -1.93
C HIS A 235 -8.00 -6.98 -2.77
N PHE A 236 -8.71 -7.44 -3.82
CA PHE A 236 -8.18 -8.47 -4.72
C PHE A 236 -7.60 -7.84 -6.01
N PRO A 237 -6.55 -8.45 -6.65
CA PRO A 237 -6.01 -7.95 -7.92
C PRO A 237 -7.07 -7.89 -9.01
N LEU A 238 -7.41 -6.68 -9.48
CA LEU A 238 -8.52 -6.49 -10.40
C LEU A 238 -8.32 -7.15 -11.76
N SER A 239 -7.08 -7.20 -12.26
CA SER A 239 -6.75 -7.85 -13.54
C SER A 239 -7.11 -9.33 -13.59
N SER A 240 -7.20 -10.00 -12.43
CA SER A 240 -7.53 -11.43 -12.33
C SER A 240 -9.03 -11.70 -12.28
N LEU A 241 -9.86 -10.65 -12.24
CA LEU A 241 -11.30 -10.73 -12.07
C LEU A 241 -12.06 -10.60 -13.40
N THR A 242 -13.25 -11.20 -13.47
CA THR A 242 -14.21 -10.92 -14.53
C THR A 242 -14.78 -9.50 -14.37
N ASN A 243 -15.31 -8.91 -15.46
CA ASN A 243 -15.89 -7.56 -15.41
C ASN A 243 -17.03 -7.42 -14.38
N LYS A 244 -17.82 -8.46 -14.17
CA LYS A 244 -18.84 -8.49 -13.12
C LYS A 244 -18.23 -8.40 -11.72
N GLN A 245 -17.15 -9.14 -11.47
CA GLN A 245 -16.43 -9.10 -10.19
C GLN A 245 -15.71 -7.76 -9.99
N LYS A 246 -15.07 -7.21 -11.06
CA LYS A 246 -14.45 -5.86 -11.01
C LYS A 246 -15.48 -4.80 -10.63
N LYS A 247 -16.67 -4.84 -11.24
CA LYS A 247 -17.74 -3.90 -10.93
C LYS A 247 -18.22 -4.02 -9.48
N TYR A 248 -18.28 -5.24 -8.94
CA TYR A 248 -18.56 -5.46 -7.52
C TYR A 248 -17.50 -4.81 -6.63
N GLU A 249 -16.22 -5.05 -6.92
CA GLU A 249 -15.09 -4.50 -6.16
C GLU A 249 -15.03 -2.96 -6.19
N ILE A 250 -15.29 -2.37 -7.34
CA ILE A 250 -15.08 -0.94 -7.58
C ILE A 250 -16.30 -0.12 -7.19
N ASP A 251 -17.51 -0.59 -7.55
CA ASP A 251 -18.70 0.25 -7.62
C ASP A 251 -19.81 -0.16 -6.65
N THR A 252 -20.12 -1.45 -6.54
CA THR A 252 -21.39 -1.91 -5.95
C THR A 252 -21.59 -1.48 -4.50
N ASN A 253 -20.54 -1.57 -3.68
CA ASN A 253 -20.58 -1.25 -2.26
C ASN A 253 -19.89 0.08 -1.92
N ALA A 254 -19.29 0.76 -2.91
CA ALA A 254 -18.61 2.03 -2.69
C ALA A 254 -19.59 3.11 -2.23
N PRO A 255 -19.40 3.72 -1.05
CA PRO A 255 -20.25 4.83 -0.59
C PRO A 255 -20.20 6.01 -1.56
N LEU A 256 -21.35 6.64 -1.83
CA LEU A 256 -21.45 7.76 -2.79
C LEU A 256 -20.48 8.89 -2.47
N GLU A 257 -20.29 9.20 -1.19
CA GLU A 257 -19.35 10.22 -0.75
C GLU A 257 -17.88 9.87 -1.02
N MET A 258 -17.53 8.59 -1.22
CA MET A 258 -16.19 8.18 -1.61
C MET A 258 -15.99 8.17 -3.12
N LYS A 259 -17.06 7.93 -3.90
CA LYS A 259 -17.01 7.98 -5.37
C LYS A 259 -16.70 9.38 -5.91
N SER A 260 -17.09 10.44 -5.20
CA SER A 260 -16.82 11.81 -5.61
C SER A 260 -15.38 12.28 -5.38
N ILE A 261 -14.49 11.43 -4.82
CA ILE A 261 -13.17 11.85 -4.40
C ILE A 261 -12.09 11.22 -5.29
N ILE A 262 -11.60 10.05 -4.97
CA ILE A 262 -10.49 9.40 -5.68
C ILE A 262 -10.50 7.91 -5.36
N PHE A 263 -10.06 7.10 -6.32
CA PHE A 263 -9.91 5.66 -6.20
C PHE A 263 -8.43 5.26 -6.05
N SER A 264 -8.14 4.23 -5.27
CA SER A 264 -6.83 3.59 -5.24
C SER A 264 -6.95 2.13 -5.65
N TYR A 265 -6.10 1.69 -6.59
CA TYR A 265 -6.08 0.30 -7.02
C TYR A 265 -5.31 -0.55 -6.00
N PRO A 266 -5.87 -1.71 -5.54
CA PRO A 266 -5.10 -2.70 -4.80
C PRO A 266 -3.82 -3.09 -5.55
N TYR A 267 -2.68 -3.13 -4.83
CA TYR A 267 -1.33 -3.35 -5.37
C TYR A 267 -0.87 -2.28 -6.36
N GLY A 268 -1.74 -1.77 -7.23
CA GLY A 268 -1.52 -0.63 -8.13
C GLY A 268 -0.43 -0.82 -9.19
N GLU A 269 -0.08 -2.06 -9.56
CA GLU A 269 0.90 -2.41 -10.59
C GLU A 269 0.22 -2.92 -11.87
N TYR A 270 0.94 -2.94 -13.01
CA TYR A 270 0.38 -3.42 -14.28
C TYR A 270 -0.14 -4.87 -14.24
N LEU A 271 0.44 -5.71 -13.39
CA LEU A 271 -0.03 -7.08 -13.23
C LEU A 271 -1.32 -7.19 -12.41
N SER A 272 -1.70 -6.15 -11.69
CA SER A 272 -2.89 -6.10 -10.84
C SER A 272 -4.01 -5.20 -11.39
N VAL A 273 -3.70 -4.36 -12.38
CA VAL A 273 -4.64 -3.38 -12.95
C VAL A 273 -4.56 -3.42 -14.47
N ASP A 274 -5.64 -3.81 -15.12
CA ASP A 274 -5.79 -3.78 -16.57
C ASP A 274 -6.58 -2.53 -17.06
N LEU A 275 -6.66 -2.35 -18.38
CA LEU A 275 -7.38 -1.24 -18.98
C LEU A 275 -8.87 -1.25 -18.64
N GLU A 276 -9.47 -2.46 -18.60
CA GLU A 276 -10.87 -2.63 -18.26
C GLU A 276 -11.19 -2.16 -16.85
N SER A 277 -10.31 -2.42 -15.87
CA SER A 277 -10.42 -1.90 -14.52
C SER A 277 -10.45 -0.37 -14.49
N GLN A 278 -9.60 0.28 -15.31
CA GLN A 278 -9.57 1.75 -15.41
C GLN A 278 -10.86 2.31 -16.03
N ILE A 279 -11.40 1.64 -17.05
CA ILE A 279 -12.68 2.00 -17.68
C ILE A 279 -13.82 1.91 -16.65
N ILE A 280 -13.90 0.80 -15.91
CA ILE A 280 -14.93 0.62 -14.87
C ILE A 280 -14.82 1.69 -13.79
N VAL A 281 -13.63 2.03 -13.31
CA VAL A 281 -13.41 3.11 -12.31
C VAL A 281 -13.95 4.45 -12.85
N LYS A 282 -13.66 4.78 -14.11
CA LYS A 282 -14.17 5.97 -14.77
C LYS A 282 -15.71 5.96 -14.88
N GLU A 283 -16.30 4.86 -15.33
CA GLU A 283 -17.75 4.71 -15.50
C GLU A 283 -18.50 4.71 -14.16
N SER A 284 -17.85 4.28 -13.08
CA SER A 284 -18.38 4.32 -11.71
C SER A 284 -18.43 5.73 -11.11
N GLY A 285 -17.92 6.74 -11.82
CA GLY A 285 -18.01 8.14 -11.43
C GLY A 285 -16.84 8.67 -10.61
N PHE A 286 -15.75 7.89 -10.41
CA PHE A 286 -14.55 8.43 -9.77
C PHE A 286 -13.87 9.45 -10.67
N PRO A 287 -13.47 10.63 -10.15
CA PRO A 287 -12.83 11.67 -10.97
C PRO A 287 -11.41 11.30 -11.42
N CYS A 288 -10.68 10.54 -10.61
CA CYS A 288 -9.35 10.03 -10.92
C CYS A 288 -9.02 8.79 -10.07
N ALA A 289 -7.88 8.13 -10.39
CA ALA A 289 -7.39 7.01 -9.63
C ALA A 289 -5.87 7.01 -9.49
N VAL A 290 -5.36 6.44 -8.40
CA VAL A 290 -3.92 6.31 -8.12
C VAL A 290 -3.44 4.87 -8.24
N SER A 291 -2.22 4.72 -8.73
CA SER A 291 -1.47 3.46 -8.83
C SER A 291 -0.25 3.47 -7.89
N ASN A 292 0.50 2.37 -7.83
CA ASN A 292 1.79 2.29 -7.14
C ASN A 292 2.97 2.21 -8.12
N LEU A 293 2.72 2.55 -9.39
CA LEU A 293 3.74 2.60 -10.43
C LEU A 293 4.13 4.04 -10.74
N VAL A 294 5.43 4.27 -10.79
CA VAL A 294 6.00 5.51 -11.30
C VAL A 294 6.51 5.24 -12.70
N ASP A 295 5.61 5.36 -13.69
CA ASP A 295 5.92 5.12 -15.09
C ASP A 295 5.69 6.36 -15.95
N PRO A 296 6.64 6.71 -16.85
CA PRO A 296 6.47 7.82 -17.78
C PRO A 296 5.26 7.74 -18.72
N GLY A 297 4.77 6.53 -19.00
CA GLY A 297 3.58 6.29 -19.83
C GLY A 297 2.27 6.63 -19.14
N SER A 298 2.23 6.56 -17.80
CA SER A 298 1.02 6.83 -17.01
C SER A 298 0.77 8.33 -16.74
N ILE A 299 1.70 9.19 -17.10
CA ILE A 299 1.75 10.62 -16.74
C ILE A 299 0.49 11.40 -17.14
N ASN A 300 -0.13 11.05 -18.25
CA ASN A 300 -1.32 11.75 -18.77
C ASN A 300 -2.62 10.97 -18.50
N ASN A 301 -2.54 9.87 -17.78
CA ASN A 301 -3.70 9.07 -17.44
C ASN A 301 -4.19 9.38 -16.04
N LYS A 302 -5.23 10.21 -15.92
CA LYS A 302 -5.80 10.56 -14.61
C LYS A 302 -6.42 9.37 -13.86
N TYR A 303 -6.63 8.26 -14.54
CA TYR A 303 -7.10 7.00 -13.94
C TYR A 303 -5.96 6.04 -13.60
N PHE A 304 -4.71 6.51 -13.64
CA PHE A 304 -3.54 5.71 -13.26
C PHE A 304 -2.39 6.62 -12.76
N LEU A 305 -2.71 7.57 -11.87
CA LEU A 305 -1.74 8.53 -11.35
C LEU A 305 -0.67 7.82 -10.49
N PRO A 306 0.61 8.08 -10.74
CA PRO A 306 1.68 7.40 -10.02
C PRO A 306 1.82 7.86 -8.57
N ARG A 307 2.15 6.91 -7.69
CA ARG A 307 2.56 7.15 -6.31
C ARG A 307 3.96 6.62 -6.05
N PHE A 308 4.59 7.18 -5.04
CA PHE A 308 5.93 6.81 -4.60
C PHE A 308 5.86 6.13 -3.24
N THR A 309 6.51 4.97 -3.12
CA THR A 309 6.84 4.38 -1.81
C THR A 309 8.21 4.92 -1.38
N LEU A 310 8.33 5.36 -0.13
CA LEU A 310 9.54 5.99 0.39
C LEU A 310 10.39 5.02 1.21
N SER A 311 11.70 5.08 1.00
CA SER A 311 12.67 4.28 1.73
C SER A 311 12.83 4.73 3.19
N ASP A 312 13.08 3.77 4.11
CA ASP A 312 13.50 4.04 5.50
C ASP A 312 14.93 4.62 5.59
N ASN A 313 15.69 4.60 4.51
CA ASN A 313 17.01 5.20 4.45
C ASN A 313 16.91 6.65 3.98
N LYS A 314 17.36 7.60 4.81
CA LYS A 314 17.27 9.03 4.55
C LYS A 314 17.82 9.44 3.17
N TYR A 315 18.96 8.92 2.75
CA TYR A 315 19.57 9.28 1.47
C TYR A 315 18.78 8.76 0.27
N LEU A 316 18.27 7.53 0.37
CA LEU A 316 17.37 6.97 -0.64
C LEU A 316 16.04 7.71 -0.69
N LEU A 317 15.49 8.11 0.45
CA LEU A 317 14.29 8.92 0.54
C LEU A 317 14.44 10.22 -0.23
N HIS A 318 15.53 10.96 -0.02
CA HIS A 318 15.79 12.18 -0.78
C HIS A 318 16.06 11.92 -2.27
N PHE A 319 16.72 10.81 -2.59
CA PHE A 319 16.95 10.38 -3.96
C PHE A 319 15.64 10.07 -4.71
N GLU A 320 14.65 9.53 -4.00
CA GLU A 320 13.28 9.28 -4.50
C GLU A 320 12.47 10.58 -4.59
N LEU A 321 12.39 11.34 -3.51
CA LEU A 321 11.59 12.57 -3.43
C LEU A 321 12.07 13.68 -4.40
N SER A 322 13.38 13.81 -4.62
CA SER A 322 13.92 14.80 -5.57
C SER A 322 13.55 14.48 -7.02
N GLY A 323 13.18 13.22 -7.32
CA GLY A 323 12.95 12.72 -8.68
C GLY A 323 14.23 12.26 -9.39
N MET A 324 15.36 12.24 -8.70
CA MET A 324 16.62 11.80 -9.28
C MET A 324 16.61 10.32 -9.63
N LYS A 325 16.05 9.47 -8.75
CA LYS A 325 15.84 8.03 -9.03
C LYS A 325 15.03 7.83 -10.30
N PHE A 326 13.93 8.57 -10.43
CA PHE A 326 13.08 8.53 -11.61
C PHE A 326 13.83 8.93 -12.88
N PHE A 327 14.61 10.03 -12.82
CA PHE A 327 15.42 10.48 -13.95
C PHE A 327 16.44 9.44 -14.40
N LEU A 328 17.16 8.82 -13.46
CA LEU A 328 18.14 7.79 -13.79
C LEU A 328 17.52 6.53 -14.41
N MET A 329 16.29 6.19 -14.00
CA MET A 329 15.58 5.02 -14.53
C MET A 329 14.97 5.28 -15.92
N HIS A 330 14.48 6.49 -16.19
CA HIS A 330 13.63 6.78 -17.34
C HIS A 330 14.16 7.87 -18.26
N GLN A 331 15.29 8.53 -17.93
CA GLN A 331 15.85 9.68 -18.66
C GLN A 331 14.84 10.85 -18.81
N LYS A 332 13.89 10.98 -17.87
CA LYS A 332 12.83 11.99 -17.85
C LYS A 332 12.73 12.63 -16.47
N PHE A 333 12.31 13.89 -16.42
CA PHE A 333 11.97 14.55 -15.16
C PHE A 333 10.61 14.10 -14.65
N LEU A 334 10.37 14.32 -13.34
CA LEU A 334 9.06 14.02 -12.76
C LEU A 334 7.95 14.79 -13.48
N PRO A 335 6.80 14.16 -13.67
CA PRO A 335 5.67 14.78 -14.38
C PRO A 335 5.11 15.98 -13.62
N VAL A 336 4.68 16.97 -14.39
CA VAL A 336 3.83 18.06 -13.90
C VAL A 336 2.41 17.76 -14.33
N TYR A 337 1.55 17.45 -13.37
CA TYR A 337 0.14 17.23 -13.67
C TYR A 337 -0.59 18.57 -13.78
N ASN A 338 -1.20 18.82 -14.92
CA ASN A 338 -2.11 19.95 -15.10
C ASN A 338 -3.52 19.51 -14.70
N ASN A 339 -3.92 19.84 -13.46
CA ASN A 339 -5.27 19.63 -12.93
C ASN A 339 -5.83 18.21 -13.14
N PRO A 340 -5.40 17.20 -12.39
CA PRO A 340 -5.89 15.82 -12.56
C PRO A 340 -7.38 15.64 -12.24
N LEU A 341 -8.00 16.61 -11.55
CA LEU A 341 -9.41 16.56 -11.14
C LEU A 341 -10.35 17.38 -12.03
N VAL A 342 -9.86 17.98 -13.12
CA VAL A 342 -10.70 18.72 -14.08
C VAL A 342 -10.90 17.93 -15.36
#